data_131a07e375e18e5b3d950d86c8b74ece
#
_entry.id   131a07e375e18e5b3d950d86c8b74ece
#
_cell.length_a   1.000
_cell.length_b   1.000
_cell.length_c   1.000
_cell.angle_alpha   90.00
_cell.angle_beta   90.00
_cell.angle_gamma   90.00
#
_symmetry.space_group_name_H-M   'P 1'
#
loop_
_entity.id
_entity.type
_entity.pdbx_description
1 polymer ?
#
loop_
_entity_poly.entity_id
_entity_poly.type
_entity_poly.pdbx_seq_one_letter_code
_entity_poly.pdbx_strand_id
1 'polypeptide(L)'
;MSERFFSETPITGPRAELRGAEAHHLTRVMRAAVGAEVTLFDGSGQEFAGRVARIDREGVTLDIVAARAVNRELAGPLHLGVALPKGDRQRWLVEKATELGATRLVPLICERSVAQPTPSARARLERFVIEATKQCGRNRLMEVAAPSTLEDYLATAPAAARRLFAHVPDDPSGSAAQTTSLAAALSQAGHAPNYETFVAIGPEGGFTPTEVAAAHKNGWQLVSLGPRTLRVESAALALVAAIALRKRSDEED
;
A
#
# COMPACT_ATOMS: atom_id res chain seq x y z
N MET A 1 12.39 -17.20 -12.26
CA MET A 1 12.14 -15.81 -11.85
C MET A 1 13.49 -15.23 -11.42
N SER A 2 13.88 -14.09 -11.95
CA SER A 2 15.08 -13.38 -11.49
C SER A 2 14.86 -12.94 -10.05
N GLU A 3 15.82 -13.21 -9.19
CA GLU A 3 15.71 -12.85 -7.79
C GLU A 3 15.93 -11.37 -7.60
N ARG A 4 15.07 -10.78 -6.77
CA ARG A 4 15.01 -9.33 -6.58
C ARG A 4 15.47 -8.96 -5.18
N PHE A 5 16.31 -7.93 -5.10
CA PHE A 5 16.89 -7.43 -3.86
C PHE A 5 16.66 -5.93 -3.73
N PHE A 6 16.34 -5.48 -2.52
CA PHE A 6 16.16 -4.08 -2.22
C PHE A 6 17.49 -3.45 -1.77
N SER A 7 17.87 -2.34 -2.40
CA SER A 7 18.98 -1.50 -1.95
C SER A 7 18.44 -0.37 -1.08
N GLU A 8 18.82 -0.32 0.19
CA GLU A 8 18.47 0.79 1.09
C GLU A 8 19.12 2.11 0.67
N THR A 9 20.22 2.02 -0.08
CA THR A 9 20.93 3.19 -0.61
C THR A 9 20.53 3.41 -2.07
N PRO A 10 20.19 4.65 -2.48
CA PRO A 10 19.90 4.96 -3.88
C PRO A 10 21.03 4.55 -4.81
N ILE A 11 20.68 3.91 -5.92
CA ILE A 11 21.64 3.43 -6.91
C ILE A 11 21.83 4.52 -7.97
N THR A 12 22.89 5.32 -7.84
CA THR A 12 23.17 6.47 -8.73
C THR A 12 24.40 6.29 -9.59
N GLY A 13 25.16 5.20 -9.40
CA GLY A 13 26.43 4.94 -10.06
C GLY A 13 26.55 3.54 -10.64
N PRO A 14 27.75 3.17 -11.11
CA PRO A 14 28.00 1.87 -11.73
C PRO A 14 28.07 0.72 -10.71
N ARG A 15 27.91 1.00 -9.42
CA ARG A 15 27.96 0.00 -8.35
C ARG A 15 26.83 0.17 -7.35
N ALA A 16 26.41 -0.94 -6.76
CA ALA A 16 25.51 -1.01 -5.63
C ALA A 16 26.10 -1.89 -4.54
N GLU A 17 25.63 -1.68 -3.30
CA GLU A 17 26.00 -2.50 -2.16
C GLU A 17 24.74 -3.06 -1.51
N LEU A 18 24.75 -4.37 -1.24
CA LEU A 18 23.78 -5.01 -0.37
C LEU A 18 24.43 -5.31 0.97
N ARG A 19 23.73 -4.99 2.06
CA ARG A 19 24.19 -5.22 3.43
C ARG A 19 23.12 -5.96 4.24
N GLY A 20 23.45 -6.38 5.44
CA GLY A 20 22.50 -6.95 6.41
C GLY A 20 21.70 -8.14 5.87
N ALA A 21 20.38 -8.06 5.96
CA ALA A 21 19.47 -9.14 5.58
C ALA A 21 19.52 -9.48 4.08
N GLU A 22 19.63 -8.47 3.22
CA GLU A 22 19.68 -8.67 1.77
C GLU A 22 20.98 -9.36 1.33
N ALA A 23 22.13 -8.96 1.88
CA ALA A 23 23.41 -9.63 1.62
C ALA A 23 23.41 -11.07 2.16
N HIS A 24 22.85 -11.28 3.35
CA HIS A 24 22.70 -12.62 3.93
C HIS A 24 21.79 -13.50 3.06
N HIS A 25 20.66 -12.98 2.60
CA HIS A 25 19.75 -13.69 1.72
C HIS A 25 20.46 -14.11 0.42
N LEU A 26 21.13 -13.16 -0.24
CA LEU A 26 21.86 -13.43 -1.49
C LEU A 26 22.95 -14.50 -1.31
N THR A 27 23.75 -14.40 -0.25
CA THR A 27 24.94 -15.26 -0.09
C THR A 27 24.65 -16.60 0.61
N ARG A 28 23.77 -16.61 1.63
CA ARG A 28 23.53 -17.80 2.45
C ARG A 28 22.32 -18.59 2.03
N VAL A 29 21.24 -17.91 1.65
CA VAL A 29 20.02 -18.60 1.23
C VAL A 29 20.13 -18.99 -0.25
N MET A 30 20.51 -18.04 -1.09
CA MET A 30 20.62 -18.22 -2.53
C MET A 30 21.95 -18.83 -2.96
N ARG A 31 22.96 -18.73 -2.10
CA ARG A 31 24.31 -19.23 -2.39
C ARG A 31 24.92 -18.64 -3.67
N ALA A 32 24.57 -17.38 -3.95
CA ALA A 32 25.11 -16.69 -5.11
C ALA A 32 26.63 -16.55 -4.99
N ALA A 33 27.32 -16.75 -6.11
CA ALA A 33 28.76 -16.59 -6.25
C ALA A 33 29.08 -15.29 -7.01
N VAL A 34 30.36 -14.89 -6.97
CA VAL A 34 30.85 -13.81 -7.86
C VAL A 34 30.50 -14.14 -9.32
N GLY A 35 29.98 -13.17 -10.03
CA GLY A 35 29.48 -13.29 -11.41
C GLY A 35 27.97 -13.60 -11.50
N ALA A 36 27.29 -13.94 -10.42
CA ALA A 36 25.84 -14.17 -10.42
C ALA A 36 25.07 -12.89 -10.80
N GLU A 37 24.01 -13.05 -11.61
CA GLU A 37 23.14 -11.95 -12.03
C GLU A 37 21.90 -11.88 -11.18
N VAL A 38 21.54 -10.68 -10.75
CA VAL A 38 20.36 -10.39 -9.90
C VAL A 38 19.69 -9.10 -10.36
N THR A 39 18.42 -8.94 -9.95
CA THR A 39 17.70 -7.70 -10.13
C THR A 39 17.72 -6.90 -8.83
N LEU A 40 18.03 -5.61 -8.91
CA LEU A 40 17.98 -4.68 -7.80
C LEU A 40 16.90 -3.62 -8.03
N PHE A 41 16.40 -3.06 -6.94
CA PHE A 41 15.61 -1.84 -6.94
C PHE A 41 15.86 -1.05 -5.64
N ASP A 42 15.64 0.25 -5.67
CA ASP A 42 15.94 1.17 -4.56
C ASP A 42 14.74 2.06 -4.15
N GLY A 43 13.56 1.78 -4.69
CA GLY A 43 12.36 2.58 -4.45
C GLY A 43 12.18 3.76 -5.40
N SER A 44 13.15 4.06 -6.26
CA SER A 44 13.07 5.18 -7.23
C SER A 44 12.07 4.96 -8.36
N GLY A 45 11.65 3.71 -8.57
CA GLY A 45 10.86 3.29 -9.73
C GLY A 45 11.70 2.69 -10.85
N GLN A 46 13.01 2.59 -10.63
CA GLN A 46 13.92 1.91 -11.55
C GLN A 46 14.21 0.47 -11.13
N GLU A 47 14.53 -0.34 -12.09
CA GLU A 47 14.98 -1.71 -11.96
C GLU A 47 16.40 -1.81 -12.53
N PHE A 48 17.32 -2.36 -11.74
CA PHE A 48 18.73 -2.45 -12.11
C PHE A 48 19.12 -3.92 -12.29
N ALA A 49 19.76 -4.24 -13.41
CA ALA A 49 20.46 -5.50 -13.58
C ALA A 49 21.83 -5.39 -12.90
N GLY A 50 22.07 -6.20 -11.89
CA GLY A 50 23.32 -6.23 -11.14
C GLY A 50 24.05 -7.55 -11.33
N ARG A 51 25.39 -7.50 -11.35
CA ARG A 51 26.26 -8.69 -11.32
C ARG A 51 27.12 -8.65 -10.09
N VAL A 52 27.14 -9.73 -9.32
CA VAL A 52 27.95 -9.84 -8.09
C VAL A 52 29.42 -9.70 -8.45
N ALA A 53 30.05 -8.63 -7.99
CA ALA A 53 31.47 -8.33 -8.19
C ALA A 53 32.34 -8.84 -7.04
N ARG A 54 31.88 -8.70 -5.79
CA ARG A 54 32.61 -9.09 -4.58
C ARG A 54 31.66 -9.48 -3.45
N ILE A 55 32.08 -10.47 -2.69
CA ILE A 55 31.40 -10.91 -1.46
C ILE A 55 32.43 -10.86 -0.33
N ASP A 56 32.14 -10.15 0.74
CA ASP A 56 32.99 -10.07 1.91
C ASP A 56 32.17 -10.05 3.22
N ARG A 57 32.83 -9.72 4.36
CA ARG A 57 32.18 -9.69 5.67
C ARG A 57 31.22 -8.49 5.85
N GLU A 58 31.41 -7.43 5.07
CA GLU A 58 30.65 -6.19 5.16
C GLU A 58 29.38 -6.24 4.29
N GLY A 59 29.37 -7.11 3.26
CA GLY A 59 28.23 -7.26 2.38
C GLY A 59 28.58 -7.81 0.98
N VAL A 60 27.77 -7.42 0.01
CA VAL A 60 27.94 -7.79 -1.39
C VAL A 60 27.99 -6.53 -2.23
N THR A 61 29.07 -6.39 -2.99
CA THR A 61 29.23 -5.34 -4.01
C THR A 61 28.76 -5.89 -5.35
N LEU A 62 27.95 -5.11 -6.07
CA LEU A 62 27.45 -5.47 -7.39
C LEU A 62 27.83 -4.39 -8.41
N ASP A 63 28.25 -4.80 -9.58
CA ASP A 63 28.38 -3.91 -10.74
C ASP A 63 27.02 -3.79 -11.42
N ILE A 64 26.58 -2.56 -11.70
CA ILE A 64 25.31 -2.29 -12.39
C ILE A 64 25.55 -2.40 -13.89
N VAL A 65 24.88 -3.35 -14.51
CA VAL A 65 25.01 -3.65 -15.96
C VAL A 65 24.00 -2.85 -16.77
N ALA A 66 22.80 -2.64 -16.24
CA ALA A 66 21.75 -1.88 -16.89
C ALA A 66 20.76 -1.30 -15.87
N ALA A 67 20.13 -0.18 -16.22
CA ALA A 67 19.02 0.40 -15.48
C ALA A 67 17.83 0.60 -16.43
N ARG A 68 16.62 0.31 -15.95
CA ARG A 68 15.38 0.45 -16.72
C ARG A 68 14.29 1.05 -15.86
N ALA A 69 13.56 2.03 -16.38
CA ALA A 69 12.31 2.48 -15.79
C ALA A 69 11.20 1.45 -16.11
N VAL A 70 10.72 0.77 -15.08
CA VAL A 70 9.65 -0.23 -15.22
C VAL A 70 8.51 0.17 -14.30
N ASN A 71 7.44 0.71 -14.88
CA ASN A 71 6.29 1.15 -14.12
C ASN A 71 5.26 0.01 -13.97
N ARG A 72 5.00 -0.39 -12.72
CA ARG A 72 3.95 -1.35 -12.32
C ARG A 72 2.97 -0.73 -11.32
N GLU A 73 2.95 0.60 -11.26
CA GLU A 73 2.09 1.33 -10.34
C GLU A 73 0.69 1.53 -10.94
N LEU A 74 -0.29 1.77 -10.07
CA LEU A 74 -1.62 2.24 -10.50
C LEU A 74 -1.50 3.57 -11.24
N ALA A 75 -2.50 3.88 -12.07
CA ALA A 75 -2.53 5.13 -12.81
C ALA A 75 -2.54 6.38 -11.91
N GLY A 76 -3.19 6.29 -10.74
CA GLY A 76 -3.21 7.35 -9.73
C GLY A 76 -2.84 6.85 -8.35
N PRO A 77 -2.36 7.73 -7.45
CA PRO A 77 -2.02 7.38 -6.08
C PRO A 77 -3.24 6.85 -5.31
N LEU A 78 -3.03 5.78 -4.53
CA LEU A 78 -4.04 5.19 -3.65
C LEU A 78 -3.56 5.24 -2.20
N HIS A 79 -4.24 6.07 -1.40
CA HIS A 79 -3.99 6.27 0.02
C HIS A 79 -4.97 5.46 0.84
N LEU A 80 -4.46 4.48 1.58
CA LEU A 80 -5.24 3.60 2.43
C LEU A 80 -5.12 4.03 3.90
N GLY A 81 -6.10 4.78 4.39
CA GLY A 81 -6.30 5.01 5.82
C GLY A 81 -7.03 3.82 6.43
N VAL A 82 -6.44 3.17 7.41
CA VAL A 82 -7.01 1.96 8.00
C VAL A 82 -6.73 1.84 9.50
N ALA A 83 -7.77 1.58 10.29
CA ALA A 83 -7.61 1.17 11.68
C ALA A 83 -6.98 -0.23 11.70
N LEU A 84 -5.71 -0.33 12.10
CA LEU A 84 -4.96 -1.58 11.97
C LEU A 84 -5.59 -2.71 12.79
N PRO A 85 -5.77 -3.92 12.22
CA PRO A 85 -6.18 -5.09 12.98
C PRO A 85 -5.06 -5.55 13.92
N LYS A 86 -5.35 -6.45 14.86
CA LYS A 86 -4.35 -7.03 15.77
C LYS A 86 -3.58 -8.18 15.13
N GLY A 87 -2.34 -8.36 15.61
CA GLY A 87 -1.50 -9.54 15.33
C GLY A 87 -1.13 -9.72 13.86
N ASP A 88 -1.07 -10.96 13.40
CA ASP A 88 -0.56 -11.34 12.07
C ASP A 88 -1.40 -10.81 10.92
N ARG A 89 -2.66 -10.40 11.19
CA ARG A 89 -3.53 -9.78 10.19
C ARG A 89 -2.96 -8.45 9.67
N GLN A 90 -2.13 -7.73 10.46
CA GLN A 90 -1.43 -6.53 10.01
C GLN A 90 -0.45 -6.86 8.87
N ARG A 91 0.31 -7.95 9.03
CA ARG A 91 1.25 -8.40 8.01
C ARG A 91 0.51 -8.69 6.71
N TRP A 92 -0.53 -9.52 6.78
CA TRP A 92 -1.33 -9.90 5.61
C TRP A 92 -1.93 -8.68 4.90
N LEU A 93 -2.50 -7.73 5.67
CA LEU A 93 -3.04 -6.47 5.13
C LEU A 93 -1.98 -5.67 4.37
N VAL A 94 -0.80 -5.46 4.97
CA VAL A 94 0.28 -4.67 4.38
C VAL A 94 0.83 -5.33 3.12
N GLU A 95 1.09 -6.64 3.17
CA GLU A 95 1.57 -7.39 2.01
C GLU A 95 0.60 -7.28 0.85
N LYS A 96 -0.68 -7.55 1.08
CA LYS A 96 -1.69 -7.52 0.01
C LYS A 96 -2.03 -6.11 -0.47
N ALA A 97 -2.04 -5.11 0.40
CA ALA A 97 -2.18 -3.71 -0.02
C ALA A 97 -1.02 -3.28 -0.94
N THR A 98 0.21 -3.71 -0.61
CA THR A 98 1.39 -3.48 -1.46
C THR A 98 1.25 -4.17 -2.81
N GLU A 99 0.89 -5.44 -2.85
CA GLU A 99 0.69 -6.22 -4.09
C GLU A 99 -0.39 -5.62 -4.99
N LEU A 100 -1.45 -5.08 -4.39
CA LEU A 100 -2.57 -4.44 -5.11
C LEU A 100 -2.26 -2.98 -5.54
N GLY A 101 -1.07 -2.47 -5.25
CA GLY A 101 -0.63 -1.17 -5.75
C GLY A 101 -0.95 0.02 -4.87
N ALA A 102 -1.36 -0.16 -3.60
CA ALA A 102 -1.50 0.97 -2.69
C ALA A 102 -0.18 1.77 -2.63
N THR A 103 -0.29 3.10 -2.67
CA THR A 103 0.87 4.00 -2.67
C THR A 103 1.27 4.38 -1.24
N ARG A 104 0.27 4.52 -0.37
CA ARG A 104 0.48 4.93 1.02
C ARG A 104 -0.52 4.22 1.94
N LEU A 105 -0.04 3.76 3.08
CA LEU A 105 -0.85 3.24 4.17
C LEU A 105 -0.72 4.17 5.38
N VAL A 106 -1.86 4.64 5.89
CA VAL A 106 -1.94 5.51 7.08
C VAL A 106 -2.67 4.75 8.19
N PRO A 107 -1.99 4.34 9.27
CA PRO A 107 -2.65 3.78 10.43
C PRO A 107 -3.60 4.80 11.06
N LEU A 108 -4.90 4.52 11.09
CA LEU A 108 -5.90 5.40 11.69
C LEU A 108 -6.09 5.14 13.17
N ILE A 109 -6.19 6.22 13.92
CA ILE A 109 -6.63 6.24 15.32
C ILE A 109 -8.09 6.70 15.31
N CYS A 110 -9.01 5.74 15.50
CA CYS A 110 -10.45 5.96 15.60
C CYS A 110 -10.90 5.74 17.05
N GLU A 111 -12.07 6.25 17.41
CA GLU A 111 -12.61 6.15 18.77
C GLU A 111 -12.70 4.69 19.28
N ARG A 112 -13.09 3.76 18.39
CA ARG A 112 -13.22 2.34 18.71
C ARG A 112 -11.99 1.50 18.30
N SER A 113 -10.84 2.14 18.06
CA SER A 113 -9.59 1.43 17.71
C SER A 113 -9.09 0.62 18.91
N VAL A 114 -8.77 -0.63 18.67
CA VAL A 114 -8.24 -1.55 19.70
C VAL A 114 -6.70 -1.66 19.62
N ALA A 115 -6.12 -1.47 18.44
CA ALA A 115 -4.68 -1.48 18.23
C ALA A 115 -4.16 -0.06 18.11
N GLN A 116 -3.16 0.26 18.94
CA GLN A 116 -2.44 1.53 18.85
C GLN A 116 -1.12 1.28 18.15
N PRO A 117 -0.87 1.89 16.97
CA PRO A 117 0.40 1.70 16.27
C PRO A 117 1.53 2.40 17.04
N THR A 118 2.59 1.64 17.30
CA THR A 118 3.81 2.14 17.94
C THR A 118 4.91 2.40 16.89
N PRO A 119 5.95 3.20 17.20
CA PRO A 119 7.09 3.38 16.29
C PRO A 119 7.75 2.07 15.86
N SER A 120 7.90 1.12 16.78
CA SER A 120 8.44 -0.22 16.49
C SER A 120 7.52 -1.04 15.56
N ALA A 121 6.21 -0.84 15.66
CA ALA A 121 5.25 -1.46 14.74
C ALA A 121 5.44 -0.94 13.31
N ARG A 122 5.69 0.37 13.13
CA ARG A 122 5.93 0.96 11.82
C ARG A 122 7.14 0.32 11.12
N ALA A 123 8.28 0.25 11.77
CA ALA A 123 9.49 -0.38 11.20
C ALA A 123 9.26 -1.86 10.82
N ARG A 124 8.39 -2.57 11.55
CA ARG A 124 7.98 -3.93 11.19
C ARG A 124 7.12 -3.95 9.93
N LEU A 125 6.17 -3.02 9.80
CA LEU A 125 5.30 -2.92 8.62
C LEU A 125 6.11 -2.56 7.36
N GLU A 126 7.08 -1.65 7.47
CA GLU A 126 7.99 -1.28 6.38
C GLU A 126 8.78 -2.49 5.84
N ARG A 127 9.20 -3.41 6.72
CA ARG A 127 9.83 -4.67 6.28
C ARG A 127 8.88 -5.56 5.49
N PHE A 128 7.60 -5.64 5.87
CA PHE A 128 6.60 -6.38 5.10
C PHE A 128 6.36 -5.74 3.72
N VAL A 129 6.40 -4.41 3.64
CA VAL A 129 6.33 -3.70 2.35
C VAL A 129 7.49 -4.09 1.44
N ILE A 130 8.72 -4.09 1.96
CA ILE A 130 9.91 -4.47 1.17
C ILE A 130 9.75 -5.90 0.62
N GLU A 131 9.40 -6.87 1.46
CA GLU A 131 9.24 -8.27 1.04
C GLU A 131 8.12 -8.43 -0.01
N ALA A 132 6.97 -7.77 0.20
CA ALA A 132 5.88 -7.80 -0.77
C ALA A 132 6.27 -7.12 -2.09
N THR A 133 7.01 -6.00 -2.03
CA THR A 133 7.51 -5.29 -3.21
C THR A 133 8.48 -6.14 -4.02
N LYS A 134 9.37 -6.89 -3.35
CA LYS A 134 10.26 -7.87 -4.01
C LYS A 134 9.44 -8.93 -4.74
N GLN A 135 8.44 -9.48 -4.08
CA GLN A 135 7.63 -10.58 -4.60
C GLN A 135 6.74 -10.14 -5.77
N CYS A 136 6.04 -9.01 -5.68
CA CYS A 136 5.11 -8.54 -6.71
C CYS A 136 5.80 -7.80 -7.87
N GLY A 137 7.10 -7.51 -7.73
CA GLY A 137 7.91 -6.88 -8.77
C GLY A 137 7.79 -5.36 -8.85
N ARG A 138 7.14 -4.68 -7.93
CA ARG A 138 7.12 -3.21 -7.90
C ARG A 138 8.53 -2.67 -7.70
N ASN A 139 8.78 -1.45 -8.16
CA ASN A 139 10.04 -0.72 -8.00
C ASN A 139 9.87 0.52 -7.11
N ARG A 140 8.65 0.76 -6.61
CA ARG A 140 8.33 1.78 -5.61
C ARG A 140 7.81 1.09 -4.36
N LEU A 141 8.23 1.56 -3.20
CA LEU A 141 7.73 1.08 -1.92
C LEU A 141 6.43 1.80 -1.57
N MET A 142 5.46 1.06 -1.03
CA MET A 142 4.30 1.67 -0.37
C MET A 142 4.80 2.41 0.89
N GLU A 143 4.48 3.68 1.01
CA GLU A 143 4.81 4.44 2.23
C GLU A 143 3.96 3.95 3.40
N VAL A 144 4.58 3.63 4.52
CA VAL A 144 3.87 3.45 5.80
C VAL A 144 4.00 4.76 6.58
N ALA A 145 2.93 5.54 6.61
CA ALA A 145 2.92 6.83 7.28
C ALA A 145 2.92 6.71 8.82
N ALA A 146 3.19 7.81 9.49
CA ALA A 146 2.91 7.92 10.91
C ALA A 146 1.40 7.73 11.19
N PRO A 147 1.01 7.21 12.36
CA PRO A 147 -0.39 7.15 12.75
C PRO A 147 -1.03 8.54 12.73
N SER A 148 -2.27 8.61 12.27
CA SER A 148 -3.05 9.84 12.20
C SER A 148 -4.40 9.64 12.89
N THR A 149 -4.93 10.68 13.52
CA THR A 149 -6.34 10.67 13.92
C THR A 149 -7.20 10.58 12.67
N LEU A 150 -8.40 10.04 12.81
CA LEU A 150 -9.35 10.01 11.69
C LEU A 150 -9.63 11.43 11.18
N GLU A 151 -9.82 12.39 12.08
CA GLU A 151 -10.12 13.79 11.75
C GLU A 151 -9.01 14.42 10.89
N ASP A 152 -7.75 14.28 11.32
CA ASP A 152 -6.60 14.78 10.55
C ASP A 152 -6.51 14.10 9.18
N TYR A 153 -6.70 12.77 9.13
CA TYR A 153 -6.68 12.04 7.85
C TYR A 153 -7.78 12.52 6.90
N LEU A 154 -9.00 12.72 7.40
CA LEU A 154 -10.11 13.21 6.58
C LEU A 154 -9.80 14.59 5.99
N ALA A 155 -9.11 15.45 6.74
CA ALA A 155 -8.73 16.79 6.32
C ALA A 155 -7.58 16.82 5.30
N THR A 156 -6.72 15.79 5.25
CA THR A 156 -5.58 15.74 4.32
C THR A 156 -6.01 15.47 2.88
N ALA A 157 -7.18 14.86 2.66
CA ALA A 157 -7.63 14.49 1.32
C ALA A 157 -8.10 15.72 0.52
N PRO A 158 -7.45 16.06 -0.62
CA PRO A 158 -7.84 17.20 -1.43
C PRO A 158 -9.29 17.11 -1.91
N ALA A 159 -9.95 18.24 -2.08
CA ALA A 159 -11.33 18.29 -2.58
C ALA A 159 -11.47 17.65 -3.97
N ALA A 160 -10.41 17.73 -4.77
CA ALA A 160 -10.33 17.12 -6.08
C ALA A 160 -10.10 15.60 -6.05
N ALA A 161 -9.62 15.01 -4.95
CA ALA A 161 -9.41 13.57 -4.84
C ALA A 161 -10.73 12.79 -4.69
N ARG A 162 -10.73 11.52 -5.09
CA ARG A 162 -11.80 10.59 -4.74
C ARG A 162 -11.64 10.20 -3.27
N ARG A 163 -12.70 10.38 -2.49
CA ARG A 163 -12.69 10.17 -1.03
C ARG A 163 -13.77 9.15 -0.66
N LEU A 164 -13.36 7.92 -0.35
CA LEU A 164 -14.24 6.80 -0.07
C LEU A 164 -14.14 6.40 1.41
N PHE A 165 -15.25 6.39 2.09
CA PHE A 165 -15.35 6.04 3.51
C PHE A 165 -16.20 4.76 3.65
N ALA A 166 -15.56 3.64 3.98
CA ALA A 166 -16.26 2.36 4.10
C ALA A 166 -17.12 2.34 5.36
N HIS A 167 -18.42 2.20 5.17
CA HIS A 167 -19.40 2.22 6.26
C HIS A 167 -20.46 1.15 6.03
N VAL A 168 -20.81 0.46 7.10
CA VAL A 168 -21.98 -0.41 7.14
C VAL A 168 -23.07 0.35 7.91
N PRO A 169 -24.22 0.68 7.29
CA PRO A 169 -25.30 1.36 7.99
C PRO A 169 -25.79 0.55 9.21
N ASP A 170 -25.90 1.20 10.36
CA ASP A 170 -26.42 0.58 11.59
C ASP A 170 -27.92 0.24 11.50
N ASP A 171 -28.64 0.94 10.60
CA ASP A 171 -30.08 0.74 10.37
C ASP A 171 -30.40 0.55 8.87
N PRO A 172 -30.88 -0.65 8.48
CA PRO A 172 -31.34 -0.91 7.11
C PRO A 172 -32.57 -0.09 6.71
N SER A 173 -33.29 0.53 7.65
CA SER A 173 -34.54 1.27 7.38
C SER A 173 -34.35 2.70 6.85
N GLY A 174 -33.12 3.18 6.67
CA GLY A 174 -32.86 4.32 5.78
C GLY A 174 -32.85 5.71 6.41
N SER A 175 -32.75 5.84 7.73
CA SER A 175 -32.62 7.17 8.38
C SER A 175 -31.18 7.65 8.55
N ALA A 176 -30.19 6.85 8.18
CA ALA A 176 -28.78 7.19 8.26
C ALA A 176 -28.24 7.71 6.90
N ALA A 177 -27.15 8.46 6.94
CA ALA A 177 -26.50 9.04 5.76
C ALA A 177 -26.45 8.06 4.58
N GLN A 178 -26.95 8.45 3.42
CA GLN A 178 -27.12 7.57 2.27
C GLN A 178 -25.80 6.95 1.85
N THR A 179 -25.69 5.63 2.06
CA THR A 179 -24.52 4.86 1.66
C THR A 179 -24.68 4.40 0.21
N THR A 180 -23.71 4.68 -0.61
CA THR A 180 -23.65 4.24 -2.01
C THR A 180 -22.97 2.88 -2.12
N SER A 181 -23.38 1.99 -3.01
CA SER A 181 -22.61 0.78 -3.28
C SER A 181 -21.23 1.14 -3.84
N LEU A 182 -20.18 0.38 -3.47
CA LEU A 182 -18.84 0.65 -4.00
C LEU A 182 -18.82 0.65 -5.53
N ALA A 183 -19.53 -0.27 -6.18
CA ALA A 183 -19.63 -0.32 -7.64
C ALA A 183 -20.19 0.97 -8.22
N ALA A 184 -21.28 1.50 -7.65
CA ALA A 184 -21.89 2.77 -8.07
C ALA A 184 -20.95 3.95 -7.82
N ALA A 185 -20.28 4.01 -6.66
CA ALA A 185 -19.30 5.04 -6.34
C ALA A 185 -18.10 5.06 -7.31
N LEU A 186 -17.65 3.88 -7.70
CA LEU A 186 -16.57 3.75 -8.69
C LEU A 186 -17.03 4.06 -10.12
N SER A 187 -18.29 3.87 -10.47
CA SER A 187 -18.84 4.12 -11.81
C SER A 187 -19.21 5.56 -12.05
N GLN A 188 -19.27 6.40 -11.02
CA GLN A 188 -19.61 7.82 -11.19
C GLN A 188 -18.61 8.50 -12.12
N ALA A 189 -19.12 9.09 -13.20
CA ALA A 189 -18.36 9.83 -14.19
C ALA A 189 -17.72 11.08 -13.57
N GLY A 190 -16.52 11.44 -14.02
CA GLY A 190 -15.86 12.69 -13.64
C GLY A 190 -14.48 12.53 -13.02
N HIS A 191 -13.98 11.29 -12.89
CA HIS A 191 -12.65 11.04 -12.37
C HIS A 191 -11.75 10.50 -13.49
N ALA A 192 -10.74 11.28 -13.88
CA ALA A 192 -9.73 10.84 -14.84
C ALA A 192 -8.98 9.57 -14.33
N PRO A 193 -8.40 8.75 -15.20
CA PRO A 193 -7.70 7.53 -14.80
C PRO A 193 -6.57 7.75 -13.77
N ASN A 194 -6.00 8.94 -13.72
CA ASN A 194 -4.90 9.33 -12.83
C ASN A 194 -5.36 9.89 -11.47
N TYR A 195 -6.59 9.64 -11.08
CA TYR A 195 -7.19 10.29 -9.93
C TYR A 195 -6.57 9.78 -8.63
N GLU A 196 -6.12 10.72 -7.80
CA GLU A 196 -5.72 10.43 -6.43
C GLU A 196 -6.93 9.94 -5.63
N THR A 197 -6.81 8.80 -4.98
CA THR A 197 -7.92 8.17 -4.26
C THR A 197 -7.55 7.97 -2.79
N PHE A 198 -8.38 8.47 -1.91
CA PHE A 198 -8.29 8.26 -0.48
C PHE A 198 -9.39 7.32 -0.01
N VAL A 199 -9.01 6.39 0.86
CA VAL A 199 -9.90 5.37 1.41
C VAL A 199 -9.79 5.40 2.92
N ALA A 200 -10.90 5.34 3.63
CA ALA A 200 -10.93 5.18 5.08
C ALA A 200 -11.66 3.89 5.48
N ILE A 201 -10.98 3.04 6.27
CA ILE A 201 -11.51 1.78 6.81
C ILE A 201 -11.42 1.82 8.34
N GLY A 202 -12.56 1.67 9.00
CA GLY A 202 -12.68 1.68 10.47
C GLY A 202 -12.21 0.41 11.16
N PRO A 203 -12.19 0.43 12.50
CA PRO A 203 -11.89 -0.73 13.33
C PRO A 203 -13.02 -1.77 13.29
N GLU A 204 -12.81 -2.92 13.94
CA GLU A 204 -13.81 -3.99 14.05
C GLU A 204 -15.13 -3.51 14.67
N GLY A 205 -15.08 -2.52 15.57
CA GLY A 205 -16.28 -1.89 16.17
C GLY A 205 -16.97 -0.85 15.27
N GLY A 206 -16.49 -0.67 14.02
CA GLY A 206 -16.97 0.36 13.10
C GLY A 206 -16.62 1.79 13.53
N PHE A 207 -17.04 2.74 12.74
CA PHE A 207 -16.96 4.16 13.07
C PHE A 207 -18.14 4.58 13.96
N THR A 208 -17.93 5.59 14.79
CA THR A 208 -19.01 6.20 15.57
C THR A 208 -19.88 7.11 14.69
N PRO A 209 -21.13 7.42 15.08
CA PRO A 209 -21.97 8.37 14.36
C PRO A 209 -21.29 9.74 14.19
N THR A 210 -20.50 10.19 15.16
CA THR A 210 -19.73 11.43 15.09
C THR A 210 -18.65 11.37 14.03
N GLU A 211 -17.91 10.27 13.94
CA GLU A 211 -16.88 10.04 12.90
C GLU A 211 -17.50 9.97 11.50
N VAL A 212 -18.65 9.32 11.36
CA VAL A 212 -19.40 9.26 10.09
C VAL A 212 -19.87 10.66 9.66
N ALA A 213 -20.43 11.44 10.60
CA ALA A 213 -20.84 12.82 10.34
C ALA A 213 -19.66 13.71 9.95
N ALA A 214 -18.51 13.56 10.59
CA ALA A 214 -17.27 14.27 10.24
C ALA A 214 -16.81 13.92 8.82
N ALA A 215 -16.83 12.64 8.43
CA ALA A 215 -16.48 12.21 7.08
C ALA A 215 -17.41 12.83 6.03
N HIS A 216 -18.72 12.80 6.26
CA HIS A 216 -19.70 13.42 5.38
C HIS A 216 -19.49 14.93 5.24
N LYS A 217 -19.27 15.64 6.35
CA LYS A 217 -18.98 17.08 6.37
C LYS A 217 -17.72 17.43 5.57
N ASN A 218 -16.70 16.57 5.61
CA ASN A 218 -15.48 16.71 4.82
C ASN A 218 -15.64 16.23 3.36
N GLY A 219 -16.87 15.94 2.90
CA GLY A 219 -17.18 15.55 1.53
C GLY A 219 -16.70 14.15 1.15
N TRP A 220 -16.54 13.26 2.12
CA TRP A 220 -16.27 11.85 1.85
C TRP A 220 -17.55 11.12 1.47
N GLN A 221 -17.44 10.28 0.45
CA GLN A 221 -18.55 9.43 0.01
C GLN A 221 -18.61 8.17 0.88
N LEU A 222 -19.73 7.97 1.55
CA LEU A 222 -19.99 6.76 2.33
C LEU A 222 -20.26 5.61 1.36
N VAL A 223 -19.48 4.52 1.47
CA VAL A 223 -19.58 3.38 0.58
C VAL A 223 -19.83 2.07 1.32
N SER A 224 -20.77 1.29 0.81
CA SER A 224 -21.04 -0.06 1.28
C SER A 224 -20.28 -1.10 0.46
N LEU A 225 -19.67 -2.05 1.15
CA LEU A 225 -18.98 -3.22 0.56
C LEU A 225 -19.90 -4.45 0.47
N GLY A 226 -21.20 -4.26 0.56
CA GLY A 226 -22.21 -5.32 0.50
C GLY A 226 -22.85 -5.62 1.87
N PRO A 227 -23.74 -6.62 1.91
CA PRO A 227 -24.62 -6.85 3.07
C PRO A 227 -23.93 -7.60 4.24
N ARG A 228 -22.70 -8.02 4.08
CA ARG A 228 -21.96 -8.78 5.13
C ARG A 228 -21.00 -7.88 5.87
N THR A 229 -20.90 -8.10 7.20
CA THR A 229 -19.81 -7.51 7.99
C THR A 229 -18.49 -8.15 7.60
N LEU A 230 -17.58 -7.35 7.11
CA LEU A 230 -16.23 -7.76 6.75
C LEU A 230 -15.25 -7.45 7.89
N ARG A 231 -14.23 -8.27 8.05
CA ARG A 231 -13.09 -7.90 8.89
C ARG A 231 -12.34 -6.73 8.25
N VAL A 232 -11.63 -5.96 9.07
CA VAL A 232 -10.88 -4.77 8.63
C VAL A 232 -10.01 -5.04 7.41
N GLU A 233 -9.19 -6.09 7.49
CA GLU A 233 -8.31 -6.49 6.40
C GLU A 233 -9.08 -6.89 5.13
N SER A 234 -10.20 -7.59 5.29
CA SER A 234 -11.03 -7.99 4.15
C SER A 234 -11.70 -6.79 3.48
N ALA A 235 -12.21 -5.86 4.29
CA ALA A 235 -12.83 -4.61 3.79
C ALA A 235 -11.80 -3.76 3.04
N ALA A 236 -10.61 -3.58 3.62
CA ALA A 236 -9.53 -2.82 3.01
C ALA A 236 -9.13 -3.41 1.66
N LEU A 237 -8.89 -4.72 1.60
CA LEU A 237 -8.43 -5.37 0.37
C LEU A 237 -9.51 -5.44 -0.70
N ALA A 238 -10.77 -5.68 -0.32
CA ALA A 238 -11.88 -5.64 -1.28
C ALA A 238 -11.99 -4.27 -1.96
N LEU A 239 -11.83 -3.18 -1.19
CA LEU A 239 -11.91 -1.83 -1.71
C LEU A 239 -10.68 -1.47 -2.56
N VAL A 240 -9.48 -1.78 -2.07
CA VAL A 240 -8.23 -1.56 -2.83
C VAL A 240 -8.24 -2.36 -4.14
N ALA A 241 -8.65 -3.64 -4.11
CA ALA A 241 -8.74 -4.46 -5.31
C ALA A 241 -9.77 -3.92 -6.33
N ALA A 242 -10.93 -3.47 -5.86
CA ALA A 242 -11.95 -2.89 -6.73
C ALA A 242 -11.45 -1.62 -7.43
N ILE A 243 -10.60 -0.83 -6.77
CA ILE A 243 -9.97 0.36 -7.37
C ILE A 243 -8.87 -0.05 -8.35
N ALA A 244 -7.99 -0.97 -7.94
CA ALA A 244 -6.82 -1.40 -8.70
C ALA A 244 -7.18 -2.12 -10.01
N LEU A 245 -8.26 -2.92 -9.98
CA LEU A 245 -8.70 -3.75 -11.11
C LEU A 245 -9.69 -3.02 -12.05
N ARG A 246 -9.97 -1.75 -11.81
CA ARG A 246 -10.75 -0.96 -12.77
C ARG A 246 -10.02 -0.89 -14.09
N LYS A 247 -10.66 -1.38 -15.15
CA LYS A 247 -10.15 -1.21 -16.52
C LYS A 247 -9.95 0.28 -16.81
N ARG A 248 -8.80 0.60 -17.38
CA ARG A 248 -8.57 1.91 -18.00
C ARG A 248 -9.45 1.95 -19.24
N SER A 249 -10.25 3.02 -19.37
CA SER A 249 -11.12 3.22 -20.56
C SER A 249 -10.32 3.34 -21.87
N ASP A 250 -9.00 3.41 -21.79
CA ASP A 250 -8.10 3.70 -22.90
C ASP A 250 -7.31 2.45 -23.36
N GLU A 251 -7.63 1.24 -22.84
CA GLU A 251 -6.97 -0.01 -23.25
C GLU A 251 -7.85 -0.87 -24.21
N GLU A 252 -8.86 -0.25 -24.83
CA GLU A 252 -9.60 -0.85 -25.97
C GLU A 252 -9.24 -0.09 -27.24
N ASP A 253 -8.04 -0.36 -27.80
CA ASP A 253 -7.74 -0.25 -29.25
C ASP A 253 -6.52 -1.12 -29.58
#